data_2419c6e9ee30b11453be5f68402e62d7
#
_entry.id   2419c6e9ee30b11453be5f68402e62d7
#
_cell.length_a   1.000
_cell.length_b   1.000
_cell.length_c   1.000
_cell.angle_alpha   90.00
_cell.angle_beta   90.00
_cell.angle_gamma   90.00
#
_symmetry.space_group_name_H-M   'P 1'
#
loop_
_entity.id
_entity.type
_entity.pdbx_description
1 polymer ?
#
loop_
_entity_poly.entity_id
_entity_poly.type
_entity_poly.pdbx_seq_one_letter_code
_entity_poly.pdbx_strand_id
1 'polypeptide(L)'
;MIRREYIHNDIFEFEAGGSVESLKVVYHCSEKEWQKDDQRKVIWICHALTANSDAEDWWPELVGPGKLFDTEKYFVICANMLGSAYGSSGPSSIDPKTGKPYYFDFPAVTVRDIVRANDLVREHLGIEHIDFMVGGSIGGFQSVEWSIMKPEVIKKAVYIACGVRVTPWLTAFNESMRMALETDPTFRECASLKGGETGLRCARSIALISYRSY
;
A
#
# COMPACT_ATOMS: atom_id res chain seq x y z
N MET A 1 -6.73 2.16 15.47
CA MET A 1 -7.41 2.89 14.35
C MET A 1 -8.60 2.08 13.86
N ILE A 2 -9.58 2.70 13.19
CA ILE A 2 -10.80 2.02 12.70
C ILE A 2 -10.64 1.63 11.24
N ARG A 3 -10.92 0.37 10.92
CA ARG A 3 -10.92 -0.17 9.56
C ARG A 3 -12.15 0.34 8.78
N ARG A 4 -11.90 0.81 7.56
CA ARG A 4 -12.90 1.26 6.60
C ARG A 4 -12.62 0.66 5.22
N GLU A 5 -13.63 0.71 4.36
CA GLU A 5 -13.52 0.30 2.95
C GLU A 5 -14.08 1.41 2.05
N TYR A 6 -13.39 1.64 0.96
CA TYR A 6 -13.86 2.45 -0.15
C TYR A 6 -13.98 1.57 -1.40
N ILE A 7 -15.06 1.71 -2.12
CA ILE A 7 -15.29 1.02 -3.40
C ILE A 7 -15.46 2.07 -4.49
N HIS A 8 -14.55 2.04 -5.45
CA HIS A 8 -14.64 2.81 -6.67
C HIS A 8 -15.41 1.96 -7.69
N ASN A 9 -16.58 2.43 -8.10
CA ASN A 9 -17.49 1.66 -8.96
C ASN A 9 -17.25 1.88 -10.46
N ASP A 10 -16.35 2.79 -10.82
CA ASP A 10 -15.95 2.98 -12.21
C ASP A 10 -14.76 2.09 -12.57
N ILE A 11 -14.50 1.96 -13.86
CA ILE A 11 -13.34 1.21 -14.37
C ILE A 11 -12.06 1.88 -13.89
N PHE A 12 -11.19 1.12 -13.24
CA PHE A 12 -9.84 1.56 -12.90
C PHE A 12 -8.85 0.93 -13.87
N GLU A 13 -8.21 1.79 -14.68
CA GLU A 13 -7.18 1.39 -15.64
C GLU A 13 -5.80 1.47 -14.97
N PHE A 14 -4.99 0.42 -15.13
CA PHE A 14 -3.63 0.35 -14.61
C PHE A 14 -2.62 0.94 -15.60
N GLU A 15 -1.57 1.58 -15.08
CA GLU A 15 -0.53 2.23 -15.88
C GLU A 15 0.18 1.26 -16.83
N ALA A 16 0.43 0.04 -16.39
CA ALA A 16 1.06 -1.00 -17.19
C ALA A 16 0.08 -1.76 -18.11
N GLY A 17 -1.18 -1.32 -18.16
CA GLY A 17 -2.26 -1.95 -18.92
C GLY A 17 -3.11 -2.88 -18.07
N GLY A 18 -4.29 -3.21 -18.61
CA GLY A 18 -5.33 -3.93 -17.89
C GLY A 18 -6.22 -3.01 -17.06
N SER A 19 -7.35 -3.54 -16.60
CA SER A 19 -8.32 -2.78 -15.83
C SER A 19 -9.13 -3.71 -14.90
N VAL A 20 -9.74 -3.09 -13.88
CA VAL A 20 -10.76 -3.75 -13.04
C VAL A 20 -12.04 -2.91 -13.05
N GLU A 21 -13.21 -3.56 -13.05
CA GLU A 21 -14.51 -2.88 -13.11
C GLU A 21 -14.93 -2.27 -11.78
N SER A 22 -14.35 -2.73 -10.68
CA SER A 22 -14.58 -2.21 -9.34
C SER A 22 -13.29 -2.34 -8.52
N LEU A 23 -12.85 -1.22 -7.95
CA LEU A 23 -11.64 -1.18 -7.15
C LEU A 23 -12.00 -1.00 -5.68
N LYS A 24 -11.57 -1.91 -4.82
CA LYS A 24 -11.69 -1.78 -3.37
C LYS A 24 -10.38 -1.32 -2.77
N VAL A 25 -10.45 -0.31 -1.90
CA VAL A 25 -9.33 0.12 -1.07
C VAL A 25 -9.74 0.01 0.40
N VAL A 26 -9.02 -0.79 1.15
CA VAL A 26 -9.16 -0.88 2.61
C VAL A 26 -8.21 0.11 3.25
N TYR A 27 -8.68 0.87 4.22
CA TYR A 27 -7.87 1.81 4.97
C TYR A 27 -8.24 1.81 6.44
N HIS A 28 -7.32 2.27 7.27
CA HIS A 28 -7.59 2.58 8.67
C HIS A 28 -7.44 4.08 8.92
N CYS A 29 -8.29 4.61 9.78
CA CYS A 29 -8.23 6.02 10.16
C CYS A 29 -8.53 6.20 11.65
N SER A 30 -8.32 7.42 12.15
CA SER A 30 -8.71 7.81 13.50
C SER A 30 -10.17 7.50 13.78
N GLU A 31 -10.51 7.15 15.03
CA GLU A 31 -11.86 6.73 15.42
C GLU A 31 -12.94 7.77 15.11
N LYS A 32 -12.63 9.04 15.37
CA LYS A 32 -13.53 10.12 14.98
C LYS A 32 -13.50 10.30 13.47
N GLU A 33 -14.62 10.03 12.83
CA GLU A 33 -14.78 10.16 11.38
C GLU A 33 -14.42 11.58 10.88
N TRP A 34 -13.87 11.61 9.66
CA TRP A 34 -13.59 12.86 8.97
C TRP A 34 -14.89 13.48 8.47
N GLN A 35 -15.03 14.79 8.71
CA GLN A 35 -16.11 15.58 8.16
C GLN A 35 -15.54 16.64 7.23
N LYS A 36 -16.30 17.07 6.23
CA LYS A 36 -15.84 18.04 5.23
C LYS A 36 -15.42 19.39 5.83
N ASP A 37 -16.00 19.75 6.97
CA ASP A 37 -15.69 20.98 7.73
C ASP A 37 -14.72 20.74 8.90
N ASP A 38 -14.08 19.56 8.96
CA ASP A 38 -13.16 19.20 10.01
C ASP A 38 -11.91 20.10 9.98
N GLN A 39 -11.55 20.64 11.12
CA GLN A 39 -10.39 21.52 11.28
C GLN A 39 -9.12 20.78 11.75
N ARG A 40 -9.21 19.47 11.97
CA ARG A 40 -8.04 18.67 12.31
C ARG A 40 -7.07 18.66 11.13
N LYS A 41 -5.79 18.60 11.44
CA LYS A 41 -4.76 18.35 10.42
C LYS A 41 -4.80 16.88 9.99
N VAL A 42 -4.59 16.66 8.71
CA VAL A 42 -4.53 15.31 8.13
C VAL A 42 -3.11 14.80 8.11
N ILE A 43 -2.90 13.63 8.69
CA ILE A 43 -1.65 12.86 8.62
C ILE A 43 -1.90 11.63 7.79
N TRP A 44 -1.25 11.51 6.64
CA TRP A 44 -1.34 10.34 5.77
C TRP A 44 -0.08 9.47 5.90
N ILE A 45 -0.26 8.21 6.31
CA ILE A 45 0.83 7.25 6.44
C ILE A 45 0.81 6.31 5.23
N CYS A 46 1.94 6.20 4.54
CA CYS A 46 2.15 5.22 3.48
C CYS A 46 2.97 4.05 4.03
N HIS A 47 2.34 2.89 4.16
CA HIS A 47 2.97 1.74 4.81
C HIS A 47 4.02 1.04 3.94
N ALA A 48 4.95 0.31 4.57
CA ALA A 48 5.97 -0.50 3.92
C ALA A 48 5.39 -1.81 3.36
N LEU A 49 6.15 -2.52 2.50
CA LEU A 49 5.68 -3.68 1.74
C LEU A 49 4.99 -4.77 2.57
N THR A 50 5.50 -5.07 3.75
CA THR A 50 4.97 -6.14 4.62
C THR A 50 4.11 -5.63 5.76
N ALA A 51 3.90 -4.32 5.86
CA ALA A 51 2.95 -3.71 6.78
C ALA A 51 1.56 -3.64 6.15
N ASN A 52 0.63 -3.05 6.86
CA ASN A 52 -0.76 -2.90 6.45
C ASN A 52 -1.28 -1.50 6.83
N SER A 53 -2.55 -1.25 6.59
CA SER A 53 -3.16 0.04 6.89
C SER A 53 -3.42 0.31 8.38
N ASP A 54 -3.33 -0.69 9.27
CA ASP A 54 -3.42 -0.46 10.71
C ASP A 54 -2.08 0.01 11.26
N ALA A 55 -1.79 1.30 11.07
CA ALA A 55 -0.52 1.88 11.45
C ALA A 55 -0.29 1.90 12.97
N GLU A 56 -1.34 1.87 13.77
CA GLU A 56 -1.25 1.77 15.23
C GLU A 56 -0.72 0.41 15.69
N ASP A 57 -1.05 -0.67 14.95
CA ASP A 57 -0.58 -2.03 15.26
C ASP A 57 0.92 -2.20 15.02
N TRP A 58 1.45 -1.70 13.90
CA TRP A 58 2.87 -1.91 13.54
C TRP A 58 3.80 -0.73 13.85
N TRP A 59 3.25 0.43 14.22
CA TRP A 59 4.00 1.63 14.64
C TRP A 59 3.51 2.22 15.97
N PRO A 60 3.28 1.39 17.01
CA PRO A 60 2.64 1.81 18.26
C PRO A 60 3.41 2.89 19.01
N GLU A 61 4.71 3.05 18.74
CA GLU A 61 5.53 4.09 19.36
C GLU A 61 5.25 5.47 18.77
N LEU A 62 4.74 5.55 17.55
CA LEU A 62 4.52 6.81 16.85
C LEU A 62 3.04 7.12 16.60
N VAL A 63 2.18 6.11 16.48
CA VAL A 63 0.76 6.25 16.13
C VAL A 63 -0.11 5.87 17.32
N GLY A 64 -1.12 6.68 17.62
CA GLY A 64 -2.07 6.42 18.68
C GLY A 64 -2.31 7.63 19.60
N PRO A 65 -3.21 7.53 20.57
CA PRO A 65 -3.50 8.59 21.52
C PRO A 65 -2.26 9.09 22.26
N GLY A 66 -2.02 10.41 22.23
CA GLY A 66 -0.88 11.03 22.89
C GLY A 66 0.49 10.77 22.26
N LYS A 67 0.56 10.09 21.11
CA LYS A 67 1.79 9.80 20.37
C LYS A 67 2.15 10.95 19.41
N LEU A 68 3.24 10.79 18.65
CA LEU A 68 3.64 11.78 17.65
C LEU A 68 2.53 12.02 16.60
N PHE A 69 1.96 10.94 16.09
CA PHE A 69 0.79 10.94 15.23
C PHE A 69 -0.45 10.65 16.08
N ASP A 70 -0.84 11.66 16.85
CA ASP A 70 -1.88 11.59 17.86
C ASP A 70 -3.26 11.46 17.21
N THR A 71 -3.86 10.28 17.30
CA THR A 71 -5.15 9.96 16.67
C THR A 71 -6.34 10.70 17.30
N GLU A 72 -6.19 11.31 18.47
CA GLU A 72 -7.21 12.17 19.08
C GLU A 72 -7.15 13.61 18.56
N LYS A 73 -5.96 14.10 18.20
CA LYS A 73 -5.74 15.49 17.73
C LYS A 73 -5.76 15.63 16.23
N TYR A 74 -5.30 14.62 15.51
CA TYR A 74 -5.16 14.62 14.08
C TYR A 74 -6.10 13.60 13.44
N PHE A 75 -6.49 13.83 12.21
CA PHE A 75 -7.05 12.77 11.39
C PHE A 75 -5.89 11.97 10.78
N VAL A 76 -5.56 10.86 11.42
CA VAL A 76 -4.52 9.95 10.93
C VAL A 76 -5.17 8.92 10.03
N ILE A 77 -4.62 8.70 8.85
CA ILE A 77 -5.12 7.73 7.87
C ILE A 77 -3.96 6.98 7.22
N CYS A 78 -4.17 5.70 6.97
CA CYS A 78 -3.29 4.83 6.20
C CYS A 78 -4.13 3.91 5.32
N ALA A 79 -3.82 3.81 4.04
CA ALA A 79 -4.53 2.94 3.12
C ALA A 79 -3.66 1.75 2.69
N ASN A 80 -4.27 0.57 2.55
CA ASN A 80 -3.57 -0.62 2.04
C ASN A 80 -3.28 -0.46 0.55
N MET A 81 -2.05 -0.76 0.18
CA MET A 81 -1.64 -0.82 -1.22
C MET A 81 -2.50 -1.80 -2.03
N LEU A 82 -2.73 -1.48 -3.29
CA LEU A 82 -3.25 -2.44 -4.26
C LEU A 82 -2.30 -3.64 -4.37
N GLY A 83 -2.85 -4.82 -4.55
CA GLY A 83 -2.08 -6.06 -4.61
C GLY A 83 -1.63 -6.61 -3.27
N SER A 84 -1.84 -5.88 -2.16
CA SER A 84 -1.51 -6.38 -0.81
C SER A 84 -2.52 -7.41 -0.32
N ALA A 85 -2.10 -8.24 0.64
CA ALA A 85 -2.94 -9.29 1.21
C ALA A 85 -3.95 -8.81 2.28
N TYR A 86 -4.10 -7.49 2.44
CA TYR A 86 -4.86 -6.90 3.56
C TYR A 86 -6.20 -6.30 3.16
N GLY A 87 -6.77 -6.78 2.05
CA GLY A 87 -8.16 -6.56 1.69
C GLY A 87 -8.42 -5.53 0.60
N SER A 88 -7.46 -4.70 0.20
CA SER A 88 -7.54 -3.91 -1.04
C SER A 88 -7.53 -4.84 -2.26
N SER A 89 -8.04 -4.37 -3.40
CA SER A 89 -8.04 -5.13 -4.65
C SER A 89 -6.65 -5.65 -5.00
N GLY A 90 -6.57 -6.91 -5.39
CA GLY A 90 -5.33 -7.61 -5.69
C GLY A 90 -5.59 -9.01 -6.25
N PRO A 91 -4.55 -9.84 -6.36
CA PRO A 91 -4.63 -11.19 -6.94
C PRO A 91 -5.70 -12.09 -6.34
N SER A 92 -6.04 -11.93 -5.05
CA SER A 92 -7.09 -12.71 -4.39
C SER A 92 -8.51 -12.17 -4.61
N SER A 93 -8.66 -11.02 -5.26
CA SER A 93 -9.97 -10.45 -5.61
C SER A 93 -10.66 -11.30 -6.66
N ILE A 94 -11.98 -11.36 -6.58
CA ILE A 94 -12.79 -12.11 -7.55
C ILE A 94 -12.91 -11.29 -8.85
N ASP A 95 -12.54 -11.90 -9.95
CA ASP A 95 -12.83 -11.38 -11.29
C ASP A 95 -14.32 -11.56 -11.57
N PRO A 96 -15.08 -10.47 -11.81
CA PRO A 96 -16.51 -10.55 -12.06
C PRO A 96 -16.85 -11.31 -13.35
N LYS A 97 -15.91 -11.41 -14.29
CA LYS A 97 -16.12 -12.13 -15.57
C LYS A 97 -16.04 -13.63 -15.43
N THR A 98 -15.17 -14.11 -14.53
CA THR A 98 -14.92 -15.55 -14.35
C THR A 98 -15.54 -16.11 -13.08
N GLY A 99 -15.87 -15.26 -12.11
CA GLY A 99 -16.31 -15.65 -10.76
C GLY A 99 -15.21 -16.30 -9.91
N LYS A 100 -13.94 -16.21 -10.34
CA LYS A 100 -12.78 -16.80 -9.68
C LYS A 100 -11.78 -15.71 -9.28
N PRO A 101 -10.87 -15.98 -8.31
CA PRO A 101 -9.80 -15.05 -8.04
C PRO A 101 -8.93 -14.80 -9.28
N TYR A 102 -8.47 -13.55 -9.44
CA TYR A 102 -7.58 -13.17 -10.54
C TYR A 102 -6.25 -13.92 -10.54
N TYR A 103 -5.67 -14.12 -9.38
CA TYR A 103 -4.32 -14.65 -9.21
C TYR A 103 -3.31 -13.93 -10.11
N PHE A 104 -2.68 -14.62 -11.06
CA PHE A 104 -1.71 -14.07 -12.00
C PHE A 104 -2.32 -13.20 -13.10
N ASP A 105 -3.63 -13.25 -13.27
CA ASP A 105 -4.36 -12.42 -14.25
C ASP A 105 -4.69 -11.02 -13.66
N PHE A 106 -4.40 -10.77 -12.38
CA PHE A 106 -4.53 -9.44 -11.81
C PHE A 106 -3.54 -8.49 -12.50
N PRO A 107 -3.98 -7.29 -12.94
CA PRO A 107 -3.10 -6.35 -13.62
C PRO A 107 -1.85 -6.01 -12.82
N ALA A 108 -0.74 -5.78 -13.51
CA ALA A 108 0.50 -5.34 -12.87
C ALA A 108 0.31 -3.97 -12.22
N VAL A 109 0.62 -3.88 -10.93
CA VAL A 109 0.42 -2.68 -10.11
C VAL A 109 1.72 -1.88 -10.06
N THR A 110 1.67 -0.61 -10.45
CA THR A 110 2.77 0.33 -10.29
C THR A 110 2.61 1.15 -9.01
N VAL A 111 3.66 1.85 -8.60
CA VAL A 111 3.57 2.80 -7.47
C VAL A 111 2.55 3.91 -7.77
N ARG A 112 2.46 4.33 -9.03
CA ARG A 112 1.49 5.34 -9.48
C ARG A 112 0.05 4.85 -9.35
N ASP A 113 -0.22 3.59 -9.65
CA ASP A 113 -1.55 3.02 -9.47
C ASP A 113 -1.95 2.97 -7.98
N ILE A 114 -1.00 2.65 -7.09
CA ILE A 114 -1.23 2.68 -5.64
C ILE A 114 -1.58 4.11 -5.21
N VAL A 115 -0.83 5.10 -5.68
CA VAL A 115 -1.08 6.52 -5.36
C VAL A 115 -2.44 6.97 -5.90
N ARG A 116 -2.79 6.61 -7.14
CA ARG A 116 -4.11 6.94 -7.73
C ARG A 116 -5.25 6.33 -6.90
N ALA A 117 -5.12 5.08 -6.47
CA ALA A 117 -6.12 4.44 -5.62
C ALA A 117 -6.25 5.11 -4.25
N ASN A 118 -5.14 5.50 -3.65
CA ASN A 118 -5.14 6.24 -2.38
C ASN A 118 -5.73 7.64 -2.54
N ASP A 119 -5.46 8.31 -3.66
CA ASP A 119 -6.04 9.63 -3.95
C ASP A 119 -7.56 9.57 -4.14
N LEU A 120 -8.09 8.50 -4.72
CA LEU A 120 -9.53 8.25 -4.77
C LEU A 120 -10.16 8.17 -3.36
N VAL A 121 -9.47 7.55 -2.40
CA VAL A 121 -9.93 7.54 -0.99
C VAL A 121 -9.90 8.95 -0.41
N ARG A 122 -8.83 9.72 -0.66
CA ARG A 122 -8.71 11.11 -0.22
C ARG A 122 -9.87 11.97 -0.76
N GLU A 123 -10.13 11.85 -2.07
CA GLU A 123 -11.21 12.59 -2.73
C GLU A 123 -12.60 12.19 -2.21
N HIS A 124 -12.82 10.88 -2.01
CA HIS A 124 -14.07 10.37 -1.41
C HIS A 124 -14.33 10.94 -0.02
N LEU A 125 -13.30 11.08 0.79
CA LEU A 125 -13.38 11.68 2.12
C LEU A 125 -13.52 13.23 2.06
N GLY A 126 -13.32 13.85 0.90
CA GLY A 126 -13.33 15.31 0.75
C GLY A 126 -12.14 16.00 1.42
N ILE A 127 -11.02 15.30 1.55
CA ILE A 127 -9.77 15.84 2.08
C ILE A 127 -9.10 16.69 0.99
N GLU A 128 -9.07 18.00 1.17
CA GLU A 128 -8.44 18.92 0.22
C GLU A 128 -6.91 18.86 0.29
N HIS A 129 -6.37 18.78 1.51
CA HIS A 129 -4.92 18.80 1.74
C HIS A 129 -4.48 17.75 2.75
N ILE A 130 -3.32 17.18 2.52
CA ILE A 130 -2.58 16.35 3.48
C ILE A 130 -1.53 17.25 4.15
N ASP A 131 -1.73 17.55 5.45
CA ASP A 131 -0.83 18.43 6.17
C ASP A 131 0.54 17.80 6.40
N PHE A 132 0.56 16.49 6.62
CA PHE A 132 1.79 15.74 6.83
C PHE A 132 1.67 14.34 6.23
N MET A 133 2.54 14.03 5.29
CA MET A 133 2.65 12.69 4.71
C MET A 133 3.94 12.02 5.20
N VAL A 134 3.86 10.75 5.57
CA VAL A 134 5.05 9.98 5.94
C VAL A 134 5.02 8.60 5.31
N GLY A 135 6.13 8.21 4.69
CA GLY A 135 6.26 6.90 4.07
C GLY A 135 7.63 6.30 4.24
N GLY A 136 7.67 5.01 4.55
CA GLY A 136 8.89 4.22 4.69
C GLY A 136 9.04 3.18 3.58
N SER A 137 10.26 3.01 3.04
CA SER A 137 10.55 2.04 1.99
C SER A 137 9.64 2.23 0.77
N ILE A 138 8.84 1.24 0.36
CA ILE A 138 7.86 1.39 -0.74
C ILE A 138 6.80 2.45 -0.40
N GLY A 139 6.47 2.66 0.87
CA GLY A 139 5.63 3.77 1.31
C GLY A 139 6.28 5.13 1.04
N GLY A 140 7.60 5.20 1.14
CA GLY A 140 8.37 6.38 0.74
C GLY A 140 8.29 6.63 -0.77
N PHE A 141 8.37 5.59 -1.62
CA PHE A 141 8.16 5.73 -3.06
C PHE A 141 6.75 6.21 -3.39
N GLN A 142 5.71 5.70 -2.68
CA GLN A 142 4.33 6.22 -2.80
C GLN A 142 4.28 7.71 -2.47
N SER A 143 4.91 8.12 -1.37
CA SER A 143 4.92 9.51 -0.93
C SER A 143 5.63 10.43 -1.92
N VAL A 144 6.75 9.99 -2.49
CA VAL A 144 7.47 10.71 -3.56
C VAL A 144 6.60 10.86 -4.80
N GLU A 145 6.02 9.75 -5.28
CA GLU A 145 5.17 9.76 -6.48
C GLU A 145 3.95 10.66 -6.31
N TRP A 146 3.30 10.60 -5.15
CA TRP A 146 2.14 11.46 -4.86
C TRP A 146 2.53 12.94 -4.81
N SER A 147 3.68 13.27 -4.22
CA SER A 147 4.20 14.64 -4.19
C SER A 147 4.49 15.19 -5.59
N ILE A 148 4.82 14.31 -6.54
CA ILE A 148 5.03 14.70 -7.95
C ILE A 148 3.69 14.83 -8.68
N MET A 149 2.77 13.89 -8.46
CA MET A 149 1.47 13.87 -9.15
C MET A 149 0.54 14.99 -8.70
N LYS A 150 0.53 15.31 -7.42
CA LYS A 150 -0.40 16.27 -6.78
C LYS A 150 0.34 17.15 -5.77
N PRO A 151 1.31 17.97 -6.20
CA PRO A 151 2.13 18.79 -5.28
C PRO A 151 1.29 19.78 -4.46
N GLU A 152 0.16 20.22 -4.99
CA GLU A 152 -0.77 21.14 -4.32
C GLU A 152 -1.52 20.49 -3.15
N VAL A 153 -1.64 19.18 -3.14
CA VAL A 153 -2.35 18.43 -2.07
C VAL A 153 -1.50 18.26 -0.82
N ILE A 154 -0.19 18.15 -0.97
CA ILE A 154 0.73 17.74 0.10
C ILE A 154 1.49 18.94 0.63
N LYS A 155 1.24 19.33 1.90
CA LYS A 155 1.94 20.46 2.52
C LYS A 155 3.34 20.13 3.00
N LYS A 156 3.52 18.93 3.60
CA LYS A 156 4.82 18.46 4.11
C LYS A 156 4.92 16.95 3.93
N ALA A 157 6.09 16.46 3.55
CA ALA A 157 6.34 15.03 3.43
C ALA A 157 7.67 14.63 4.07
N VAL A 158 7.69 13.43 4.67
CA VAL A 158 8.90 12.78 5.19
C VAL A 158 9.06 11.43 4.50
N TYR A 159 10.20 11.26 3.87
CA TYR A 159 10.57 10.06 3.14
C TYR A 159 11.64 9.31 3.95
N ILE A 160 11.32 8.07 4.36
CA ILE A 160 12.17 7.27 5.23
C ILE A 160 12.66 6.04 4.46
N ALA A 161 13.98 5.80 4.48
CA ALA A 161 14.60 4.61 3.89
C ALA A 161 14.16 4.36 2.43
N CYS A 162 14.06 5.41 1.63
CA CYS A 162 13.73 5.35 0.20
C CYS A 162 14.55 6.37 -0.58
N GLY A 163 14.48 6.29 -1.89
CA GLY A 163 15.09 7.27 -2.81
C GLY A 163 14.18 7.52 -4.01
N VAL A 164 14.60 8.39 -4.90
CA VAL A 164 13.87 8.68 -6.15
C VAL A 164 14.08 7.62 -7.24
N ARG A 165 15.02 6.71 -7.02
CA ARG A 165 15.30 5.58 -7.92
C ARG A 165 15.66 4.34 -7.10
N VAL A 166 15.27 3.18 -7.61
CA VAL A 166 15.73 1.89 -7.10
C VAL A 166 17.21 1.72 -7.45
N THR A 167 18.03 1.40 -6.45
CA THR A 167 19.46 1.16 -6.67
C THR A 167 19.70 -0.19 -7.34
N PRO A 168 20.80 -0.37 -8.10
CA PRO A 168 21.16 -1.69 -8.65
C PRO A 168 21.24 -2.78 -7.58
N TRP A 169 21.71 -2.44 -6.39
CA TRP A 169 21.74 -3.35 -5.23
C TRP A 169 20.35 -3.86 -4.85
N LEU A 170 19.39 -2.94 -4.68
CA LEU A 170 18.01 -3.30 -4.34
C LEU A 170 17.37 -4.09 -5.49
N THR A 171 17.64 -3.72 -6.74
CA THR A 171 17.17 -4.46 -7.91
C THR A 171 17.67 -5.90 -7.90
N ALA A 172 18.95 -6.12 -7.60
CA ALA A 172 19.54 -7.46 -7.52
C ALA A 172 18.89 -8.31 -6.42
N PHE A 173 18.67 -7.74 -5.23
CA PHE A 173 17.96 -8.44 -4.15
C PHE A 173 16.52 -8.77 -4.53
N ASN A 174 15.79 -7.84 -5.11
CA ASN A 174 14.41 -8.06 -5.55
C ASN A 174 14.34 -9.16 -6.62
N GLU A 175 15.29 -9.16 -7.56
CA GLU A 175 15.36 -10.19 -8.59
C GLU A 175 15.67 -11.56 -8.00
N SER A 176 16.64 -11.63 -7.09
CA SER A 176 16.95 -12.88 -6.39
C SER A 176 15.74 -13.45 -5.63
N MET A 177 14.93 -12.58 -5.02
CA MET A 177 13.69 -12.99 -4.35
C MET A 177 12.63 -13.49 -5.34
N ARG A 178 12.48 -12.85 -6.51
CA ARG A 178 11.58 -13.31 -7.57
C ARG A 178 12.00 -14.65 -8.12
N MET A 179 13.29 -14.81 -8.42
CA MET A 179 13.85 -16.09 -8.87
C MET A 179 13.59 -17.21 -7.86
N ALA A 180 13.75 -16.94 -6.56
CA ALA A 180 13.45 -17.92 -5.52
C ALA A 180 11.97 -18.35 -5.53
N LEU A 181 11.05 -17.43 -5.75
CA LEU A 181 9.62 -17.74 -5.90
C LEU A 181 9.36 -18.57 -7.17
N GLU A 182 9.95 -18.19 -8.28
CA GLU A 182 9.73 -18.82 -9.59
C GLU A 182 10.34 -20.23 -9.70
N THR A 183 11.33 -20.55 -8.87
CA THR A 183 11.90 -21.91 -8.79
C THR A 183 11.02 -22.89 -8.01
N ASP A 184 10.04 -22.42 -7.27
CA ASP A 184 9.07 -23.30 -6.61
C ASP A 184 8.04 -23.79 -7.65
N PRO A 185 8.01 -25.11 -7.95
CA PRO A 185 7.13 -25.65 -8.98
C PRO A 185 5.65 -25.43 -8.67
N THR A 186 5.29 -25.23 -7.39
CA THR A 186 3.91 -25.00 -6.98
C THR A 186 3.49 -23.54 -7.09
N PHE A 187 4.42 -22.63 -7.37
CA PHE A 187 4.14 -21.18 -7.39
C PHE A 187 3.15 -20.81 -8.51
N ARG A 188 3.30 -21.39 -9.71
CA ARG A 188 2.42 -21.13 -10.86
C ARG A 188 1.27 -22.14 -11.01
N GLU A 189 1.35 -23.26 -10.31
CA GLU A 189 0.28 -24.27 -10.33
C GLU A 189 -0.89 -23.93 -9.39
N CYS A 190 -0.80 -22.79 -8.70
CA CYS A 190 -1.73 -22.49 -7.64
C CYS A 190 -3.12 -22.07 -8.13
N ALA A 191 -3.98 -23.06 -8.09
CA ALA A 191 -5.39 -22.84 -7.79
C ALA A 191 -5.66 -22.70 -6.27
N SER A 192 -4.63 -22.57 -5.44
CA SER A 192 -4.75 -22.50 -3.98
C SER A 192 -3.78 -21.47 -3.38
N LEU A 193 -4.17 -20.86 -2.26
CA LEU A 193 -3.33 -19.92 -1.49
C LEU A 193 -2.06 -20.56 -0.86
N LYS A 194 -1.78 -21.82 -1.12
CA LYS A 194 -0.64 -22.58 -0.58
C LYS A 194 0.52 -22.76 -1.58
N GLY A 195 0.32 -22.38 -2.84
CA GLY A 195 1.39 -22.49 -3.84
C GLY A 195 2.52 -21.50 -3.57
N GLY A 196 3.77 -21.94 -3.86
CA GLY A 196 4.94 -21.09 -3.73
C GLY A 196 5.49 -20.92 -2.31
N GLU A 197 5.02 -21.72 -1.34
CA GLU A 197 5.42 -21.54 0.08
C GLU A 197 6.92 -21.72 0.28
N THR A 198 7.53 -22.70 -0.36
CA THR A 198 8.98 -22.97 -0.24
C THR A 198 9.79 -21.85 -0.89
N GLY A 199 9.40 -21.41 -2.09
CA GLY A 199 10.01 -20.28 -2.77
C GLY A 199 9.86 -18.98 -1.96
N LEU A 200 8.70 -18.75 -1.36
CA LEU A 200 8.45 -17.59 -0.49
C LEU A 200 9.34 -17.61 0.76
N ARG A 201 9.53 -18.76 1.40
CA ARG A 201 10.46 -18.89 2.54
C ARG A 201 11.88 -18.51 2.14
N CYS A 202 12.34 -19.00 0.98
CA CYS A 202 13.65 -18.65 0.44
C CYS A 202 13.76 -17.15 0.14
N ALA A 203 12.78 -16.58 -0.54
CA ALA A 203 12.71 -15.15 -0.84
C ALA A 203 12.73 -14.30 0.44
N ARG A 204 12.00 -14.71 1.48
CA ARG A 204 12.00 -14.01 2.77
C ARG A 204 13.33 -14.09 3.50
N SER A 205 14.06 -15.21 3.37
CA SER A 205 15.42 -15.36 3.92
C SER A 205 16.41 -14.41 3.23
N ILE A 206 16.31 -14.27 1.90
CA ILE A 206 17.11 -13.30 1.13
C ILE A 206 16.79 -11.87 1.59
N ALA A 207 15.50 -11.54 1.73
CA ALA A 207 15.07 -10.23 2.21
C ALA A 207 15.64 -9.91 3.59
N LEU A 208 15.64 -10.88 4.51
CA LEU A 208 16.14 -10.70 5.86
C LEU A 208 17.63 -10.31 5.88
N ILE A 209 18.44 -10.86 5.00
CA ILE A 209 19.87 -10.50 4.87
C ILE A 209 20.00 -9.02 4.47
N SER A 210 19.12 -8.52 3.58
CA SER A 210 19.18 -7.13 3.12
C SER A 210 18.70 -6.11 4.18
N TYR A 211 17.96 -6.56 5.19
CA TYR A 211 17.37 -5.67 6.23
C TYR A 211 18.20 -5.59 7.51
N ARG A 212 19.23 -6.40 7.64
CA ARG A 212 20.04 -6.52 8.86
C ARG A 212 21.49 -6.15 8.59
N SER A 213 22.11 -5.49 9.56
CA SER A 213 23.56 -5.42 9.70
C SER A 213 24.04 -6.58 10.57
N TYR A 214 25.26 -6.98 10.40
CA TYR A 214 25.96 -7.90 11.29
C TYR A 214 26.50 -7.16 12.51
#